data_eb9112046c3722b79dbc9219b6ccb6a8
#
_entry.id   eb9112046c3722b79dbc9219b6ccb6a8
#
_cell.length_a   1.000
_cell.length_b   1.000
_cell.length_c   1.000
_cell.angle_alpha   90.00
_cell.angle_beta   90.00
_cell.angle_gamma   90.00
#
_symmetry.space_group_name_H-M   'P 1'
#
loop_
_entity.id
_entity.type
_entity.pdbx_description
1 polymer ?
#
loop_
_entity_poly.entity_id
_entity_poly.type
_entity_poly.pdbx_seq_one_letter_code
_entity_poly.pdbx_strand_id
1 'polypeptide(L)'
;MTSKKEIEDALKIVKNKFYDPKLKTRFANYTKNIQFTFNDLNTTYLIKIRNGDLESLKEESIDSPDIQVIIESRIMIDILNKKINPMKAYTTGKLKAKGKLTDLLKLQKLL
;
A
#
# COMPACT_ATOMS: atom_id res chain seq x y z
N MET A 1 2.71 -3.83 -20.87
CA MET A 1 2.37 -2.63 -20.08
C MET A 1 1.27 -2.95 -19.07
N THR A 2 1.43 -2.53 -17.84
CA THR A 2 0.43 -2.79 -16.80
C THR A 2 -0.78 -1.88 -17.00
N SER A 3 -1.98 -2.43 -16.89
CA SER A 3 -3.21 -1.67 -16.99
C SER A 3 -3.72 -1.25 -15.60
N LYS A 4 -4.59 -0.25 -15.59
CA LYS A 4 -5.25 0.20 -14.36
C LYS A 4 -6.05 -0.94 -13.73
N LYS A 5 -6.70 -1.77 -14.56
CA LYS A 5 -7.45 -2.92 -14.06
C LYS A 5 -6.54 -3.93 -13.36
N GLU A 6 -5.37 -4.17 -13.91
CA GLU A 6 -4.42 -5.11 -13.29
C GLU A 6 -4.00 -4.63 -11.90
N ILE A 7 -3.74 -3.32 -11.73
CA ILE A 7 -3.37 -2.80 -10.42
C ILE A 7 -4.57 -2.83 -9.47
N GLU A 8 -5.77 -2.56 -9.94
CA GLU A 8 -6.97 -2.65 -9.12
C GLU A 8 -7.22 -4.06 -8.64
N ASP A 9 -7.01 -5.05 -9.50
CA ASP A 9 -7.14 -6.47 -9.12
C ASP A 9 -6.07 -6.85 -8.07
N ALA A 10 -4.85 -6.35 -8.23
CA ALA A 10 -3.79 -6.61 -7.26
C ALA A 10 -4.10 -5.96 -5.91
N LEU A 11 -4.68 -4.76 -5.91
CA LEU A 11 -5.04 -4.07 -4.67
C LEU A 11 -6.13 -4.80 -3.87
N LYS A 12 -6.88 -5.69 -4.51
CA LYS A 12 -7.82 -6.56 -3.80
C LYS A 12 -7.10 -7.50 -2.83
N ILE A 13 -5.85 -7.84 -3.12
CA ILE A 13 -5.03 -8.64 -2.22
C ILE A 13 -4.82 -7.88 -0.91
N VAL A 14 -4.52 -6.58 -1.01
CA VAL A 14 -4.37 -5.70 0.17
C VAL A 14 -5.68 -5.63 0.94
N LYS A 15 -6.79 -5.41 0.23
CA LYS A 15 -8.12 -5.34 0.84
C LYS A 15 -8.43 -6.62 1.61
N ASN A 16 -8.14 -7.78 1.02
CA ASN A 16 -8.44 -9.07 1.65
C ASN A 16 -7.59 -9.33 2.89
N LYS A 17 -6.40 -8.75 2.99
CA LYS A 17 -5.56 -8.90 4.18
C LYS A 17 -6.22 -8.34 5.44
N PHE A 18 -7.10 -7.35 5.30
CA PHE A 18 -7.80 -6.75 6.44
C PHE A 18 -8.82 -7.69 7.08
N TYR A 19 -9.11 -8.83 6.45
CA TYR A 19 -9.95 -9.87 7.05
C TYR A 19 -9.14 -10.87 7.87
N ASP A 20 -7.80 -10.82 7.79
CA ASP A 20 -6.92 -11.72 8.54
C ASP A 20 -6.83 -11.27 10.00
N PRO A 21 -7.18 -12.13 10.99
CA PRO A 21 -7.11 -11.77 12.40
C PRO A 21 -5.70 -11.35 12.84
N LYS A 22 -4.65 -11.90 12.25
CA LYS A 22 -3.28 -11.52 12.59
C LYS A 22 -2.99 -10.08 12.19
N LEU A 23 -3.47 -9.66 11.02
CA LEU A 23 -3.30 -8.29 10.57
C LEU A 23 -4.11 -7.34 11.45
N LYS A 24 -5.34 -7.72 11.80
CA LYS A 24 -6.19 -6.90 12.68
C LYS A 24 -5.52 -6.64 14.02
N THR A 25 -4.85 -7.64 14.58
CA THR A 25 -4.11 -7.49 15.83
C THR A 25 -2.98 -6.46 15.67
N ARG A 26 -2.23 -6.55 14.57
CA ARG A 26 -1.11 -5.64 14.31
C ARG A 26 -1.55 -4.21 14.06
N PHE A 27 -2.73 -4.02 13.48
CA PHE A 27 -3.27 -2.70 13.17
C PHE A 27 -4.30 -2.21 14.18
N ALA A 28 -4.45 -2.90 15.34
CA ALA A 28 -5.38 -2.49 16.38
C ALA A 28 -5.15 -1.01 16.75
N ASN A 29 -6.23 -0.23 16.78
CA ASN A 29 -6.22 1.21 17.10
C ASN A 29 -5.43 2.06 16.09
N TYR A 30 -5.07 1.52 14.94
CA TYR A 30 -4.33 2.24 13.92
C TYR A 30 -5.31 3.00 13.01
N THR A 31 -5.18 4.32 12.96
CA THR A 31 -6.00 5.19 12.12
C THR A 31 -5.08 6.09 11.34
N LYS A 32 -4.82 5.74 10.09
CA LYS A 32 -3.88 6.44 9.20
C LYS A 32 -4.31 6.30 7.75
N ASN A 33 -3.81 7.21 6.91
CA ASN A 33 -4.01 7.18 5.46
C ASN A 33 -2.71 6.79 4.77
N ILE A 34 -2.80 5.88 3.81
CA ILE A 34 -1.67 5.46 2.98
C ILE A 34 -2.00 5.79 1.53
N GLN A 35 -1.14 6.55 0.88
CA GLN A 35 -1.35 6.96 -0.51
C GLN A 35 -0.32 6.28 -1.40
N PHE A 36 -0.81 5.55 -2.41
CA PHE A 36 0.03 4.91 -3.42
C PHE A 36 -0.08 5.65 -4.74
N THR A 37 1.05 6.12 -5.25
CA THR A 37 1.11 6.73 -6.57
C THR A 37 1.85 5.78 -7.51
N PHE A 38 1.16 5.37 -8.56
CA PHE A 38 1.72 4.52 -9.61
C PHE A 38 2.15 5.43 -10.75
N ASN A 39 3.43 5.82 -10.73
CA ASN A 39 3.95 6.84 -11.63
C ASN A 39 3.89 6.44 -13.11
N ASP A 40 3.96 5.15 -13.41
CA ASP A 40 3.83 4.66 -14.79
C ASP A 40 2.40 4.75 -15.34
N LEU A 41 1.40 4.76 -14.45
CA LEU A 41 -0.02 4.88 -14.84
C LEU A 41 -0.58 6.28 -14.57
N ASN A 42 0.22 7.15 -13.97
CA ASN A 42 -0.22 8.49 -13.56
C ASN A 42 -1.51 8.43 -12.73
N THR A 43 -1.56 7.49 -11.79
CA THR A 43 -2.76 7.18 -11.01
C THR A 43 -2.39 7.07 -9.53
N THR A 44 -3.27 7.56 -8.67
CA THR A 44 -3.06 7.53 -7.22
C THR A 44 -4.25 6.87 -6.53
N TYR A 45 -3.95 5.97 -5.58
CA TYR A 45 -4.96 5.29 -4.76
C TYR A 45 -4.73 5.61 -3.30
N LEU A 46 -5.82 5.84 -2.58
CA LEU A 46 -5.78 6.16 -1.15
C LEU A 46 -6.40 5.02 -0.36
N ILE A 47 -5.65 4.55 0.63
CA ILE A 47 -6.13 3.55 1.60
C ILE A 47 -6.37 4.29 2.90
N LYS A 48 -7.60 4.25 3.38
CA LYS A 48 -7.96 4.83 4.69
C LYS A 48 -8.19 3.70 5.68
N ILE A 49 -7.41 3.72 6.75
CA ILE A 49 -7.50 2.72 7.83
C ILE A 49 -8.03 3.43 9.06
N ARG A 50 -9.07 2.87 9.68
CA ARG A 50 -9.65 3.42 10.90
C ARG A 50 -9.80 2.31 11.93
N ASN A 51 -9.15 2.49 13.08
CA ASN A 51 -9.17 1.52 14.19
C ASN A 51 -8.82 0.10 13.72
N GLY A 52 -7.85 0.01 12.79
CA GLY A 52 -7.39 -1.27 12.27
C GLY A 52 -8.23 -1.86 11.15
N ASP A 53 -9.34 -1.24 10.80
CA ASP A 53 -10.20 -1.70 9.71
C ASP A 53 -10.00 -0.86 8.46
N LEU A 54 -10.17 -1.49 7.30
CA LEU A 54 -10.12 -0.77 6.04
C LEU A 54 -11.41 0.02 5.85
N GLU A 55 -11.31 1.35 5.92
CA GLU A 55 -12.47 2.21 5.70
C GLU A 55 -12.75 2.35 4.21
N SER A 56 -11.70 2.58 3.41
CA SER A 56 -11.83 2.67 1.96
C SER A 56 -10.51 2.44 1.26
N LEU A 57 -10.61 1.97 0.03
CA LEU A 57 -9.47 1.83 -0.87
C LEU A 57 -10.00 2.21 -2.25
N LYS A 58 -9.64 3.37 -2.74
CA LYS A 58 -10.15 3.87 -4.02
C LYS A 58 -9.20 4.87 -4.65
N GLU A 59 -9.44 5.16 -5.92
CA GLU A 59 -8.67 6.15 -6.65
C GLU A 59 -9.00 7.54 -6.11
N GLU A 60 -8.04 8.11 -5.39
CA GLU A 60 -8.21 9.38 -4.70
C GLU A 60 -6.82 9.87 -4.28
N SER A 61 -6.65 11.19 -4.14
CA SER A 61 -5.42 11.77 -3.61
C SER A 61 -5.74 12.83 -2.58
N ILE A 62 -4.86 12.95 -1.58
CA ILE A 62 -4.93 13.99 -0.55
C ILE A 62 -3.56 14.66 -0.40
N ASP A 63 -3.55 15.89 0.17
CA ASP A 63 -2.31 16.66 0.25
C ASP A 63 -1.31 16.10 1.26
N SER A 64 -1.78 15.54 2.36
CA SER A 64 -0.90 15.14 3.46
C SER A 64 -1.24 13.75 3.99
N PRO A 65 -0.99 12.69 3.19
CA PRO A 65 -1.18 11.34 3.71
C PRO A 65 -0.15 11.03 4.79
N ASP A 66 -0.48 10.13 5.70
CA ASP A 66 0.46 9.70 6.74
C ASP A 66 1.63 8.92 6.15
N ILE A 67 1.36 8.13 5.10
CA ILE A 67 2.38 7.41 4.36
C ILE A 67 2.18 7.70 2.87
N GLN A 68 3.26 8.12 2.20
CA GLN A 68 3.28 8.33 0.75
C GLN A 68 4.16 7.28 0.11
N VAL A 69 3.61 6.49 -0.81
CA VAL A 69 4.35 5.48 -1.57
C VAL A 69 4.34 5.83 -3.05
N ILE A 70 5.52 5.82 -3.67
CA ILE A 70 5.66 6.01 -5.12
C ILE A 70 6.32 4.77 -5.68
N ILE A 71 5.66 4.10 -6.62
CA ILE A 71 6.12 2.81 -7.13
C ILE A 71 5.52 2.57 -8.52
N GLU A 72 6.25 1.87 -9.38
CA GLU A 72 5.69 1.40 -10.64
C GLU A 72 4.69 0.29 -10.38
N SER A 73 3.61 0.27 -11.16
CA SER A 73 2.51 -0.68 -10.94
C SER A 73 2.97 -2.14 -11.02
N ARG A 74 3.85 -2.49 -11.96
CA ARG A 74 4.34 -3.87 -12.08
C ARG A 74 5.12 -4.30 -10.85
N ILE A 75 5.92 -3.41 -10.27
CA ILE A 75 6.66 -3.70 -9.04
C ILE A 75 5.69 -3.97 -7.90
N MET A 76 4.65 -3.17 -7.78
CA MET A 76 3.63 -3.37 -6.74
C MET A 76 2.93 -4.72 -6.89
N ILE A 77 2.54 -5.07 -8.11
CA ILE A 77 1.90 -6.35 -8.39
C ILE A 77 2.83 -7.51 -8.01
N ASP A 78 4.10 -7.41 -8.36
CA ASP A 78 5.07 -8.46 -8.04
C ASP A 78 5.32 -8.59 -6.53
N ILE A 79 5.31 -7.46 -5.80
CA ILE A 79 5.40 -7.49 -4.34
C ILE A 79 4.19 -8.21 -3.75
N LEU A 80 2.99 -7.88 -4.21
CA LEU A 80 1.76 -8.48 -3.69
C LEU A 80 1.65 -9.97 -4.04
N ASN A 81 2.26 -10.39 -5.13
CA ASN A 81 2.31 -11.79 -5.54
C ASN A 81 3.53 -12.53 -4.97
N LYS A 82 4.26 -11.91 -4.04
CA LYS A 82 5.41 -12.51 -3.35
C LYS A 82 6.60 -12.80 -4.27
N LYS A 83 6.68 -12.14 -5.41
CA LYS A 83 7.82 -12.26 -6.34
C LYS A 83 8.96 -11.34 -5.98
N ILE A 84 8.67 -10.20 -5.36
CA ILE A 84 9.66 -9.21 -4.93
C ILE A 84 9.42 -8.92 -3.45
N ASN A 85 10.51 -8.88 -2.68
CA ASN A 85 10.46 -8.53 -1.26
C ASN A 85 10.30 -7.00 -1.15
N PRO A 86 9.30 -6.49 -0.38
CA PRO A 86 9.08 -5.04 -0.27
C PRO A 86 10.26 -4.29 0.33
N MET A 87 10.97 -4.87 1.30
CA MET A 87 12.13 -4.23 1.90
C MET A 87 13.26 -4.09 0.86
N LYS A 88 13.47 -5.12 0.04
CA LYS A 88 14.48 -5.07 -1.02
C LYS A 88 14.11 -4.03 -2.07
N ALA A 89 12.82 -3.93 -2.43
CA ALA A 89 12.36 -2.91 -3.35
C ALA A 89 12.63 -1.51 -2.80
N TYR A 90 12.43 -1.32 -1.50
CA TYR A 90 12.69 -0.05 -0.83
C TYR A 90 14.18 0.28 -0.84
N THR A 91 15.05 -0.65 -0.47
CA THR A 91 16.50 -0.40 -0.39
C THR A 91 17.14 -0.21 -1.75
N THR A 92 16.59 -0.80 -2.81
CA THR A 92 17.10 -0.65 -4.17
C THR A 92 16.47 0.53 -4.93
N GLY A 93 15.60 1.31 -4.27
CA GLY A 93 14.99 2.50 -4.88
C GLY A 93 13.81 2.22 -5.79
N LYS A 94 13.39 0.98 -5.92
CA LYS A 94 12.21 0.62 -6.74
C LYS A 94 10.89 1.02 -6.08
N LEU A 95 10.90 1.15 -4.76
CA LEU A 95 9.78 1.62 -3.98
C LEU A 95 10.26 2.80 -3.15
N LYS A 96 9.59 3.95 -3.27
CA LYS A 96 9.88 5.13 -2.46
C LYS A 96 8.74 5.32 -1.47
N ALA A 97 9.09 5.47 -0.19
CA ALA A 97 8.10 5.65 0.86
C ALA A 97 8.51 6.75 1.80
N LYS A 98 7.56 7.61 2.17
CA LYS A 98 7.75 8.69 3.13
C LYS A 98 6.72 8.55 4.24
N GLY A 99 7.15 8.74 5.48
CA GLY A 99 6.32 8.63 6.66
C GLY A 99 7.17 8.36 7.88
N LYS A 100 6.52 8.25 9.03
CA LYS A 100 7.21 7.90 10.27
C LYS A 100 7.71 6.46 10.18
N LEU A 101 8.85 6.18 10.79
CA LEU A 101 9.45 4.84 10.76
C LEU A 101 8.46 3.77 11.25
N THR A 102 7.73 4.05 12.33
CA THR A 102 6.74 3.11 12.86
C THR A 102 5.63 2.81 11.84
N ASP A 103 5.23 3.82 11.07
CA ASP A 103 4.21 3.65 10.03
C ASP A 103 4.77 2.83 8.85
N LEU A 104 6.03 3.06 8.49
CA LEU A 104 6.67 2.31 7.40
C LEU A 104 6.83 0.84 7.75
N LEU A 105 7.09 0.53 9.02
CA LEU A 105 7.15 -0.86 9.49
C LEU A 105 5.78 -1.54 9.38
N LYS A 106 4.70 -0.81 9.65
CA LYS A 106 3.35 -1.35 9.47
C LYS A 106 3.03 -1.55 7.99
N LEU A 107 3.45 -0.62 7.13
CA LEU A 107 3.29 -0.75 5.68
C LEU A 107 3.94 -2.05 5.17
N GLN A 108 5.13 -2.37 5.68
CA GLN A 108 5.84 -3.59 5.31
C GLN A 108 5.00 -4.84 5.60
N LYS A 109 4.26 -4.83 6.72
CA LYS A 109 3.39 -5.95 7.07
C LYS A 109 2.17 -6.05 6.17
N LEU A 110 1.74 -4.93 5.60
CA LEU A 110 0.61 -4.90 4.69
C LEU A 110 0.99 -5.40 3.29
N LEU A 111 2.22 -5.21 2.90
CA LEU A 111 2.72 -5.64 1.60
C LEU A 111 3.40 -7.02 1.71
#